data_3ca28b2bae97ac786dc43e189d132a40
#
_entry.id   3ca28b2bae97ac786dc43e189d132a40
#
_cell.length_a   1.000
_cell.length_b   1.000
_cell.length_c   1.000
_cell.angle_alpha   90.00
_cell.angle_beta   90.00
_cell.angle_gamma   90.00
#
_symmetry.space_group_name_H-M   'P 1'
#
loop_
_entity.id
_entity.type
_entity.pdbx_description
1 polymer ?
#
loop_
_entity_poly.entity_id
_entity_poly.type
_entity_poly.pdbx_seq_one_letter_code
_entity_poly.pdbx_strand_id
1 'polypeptide(L)'
;MSTITSPQNPETNPRIKAVFDDIRTTRKSDFINNLWYYLAFDTELLEATWRDVKEVMTKPSHLDPLTKELIYAAVSIANSCEYCIHSHTAAARSNGMTDKQYAEFLSIVSLAGRTNHLLNGLKVPIDKEFNHESS
;
A
#
# COMPACT_ATOMS: atom_id res chain seq x y z
N MET A 1 4.06 -20.12 3.81
CA MET A 1 2.79 -20.88 3.88
C MET A 1 1.72 -19.96 4.46
N SER A 2 0.53 -19.87 3.84
CA SER A 2 -0.55 -19.03 4.36
C SER A 2 -1.19 -19.63 5.62
N THR A 3 -1.82 -18.77 6.43
CA THR A 3 -2.48 -19.20 7.67
C THR A 3 -3.91 -19.69 7.45
N ILE A 4 -4.45 -19.47 6.23
CA ILE A 4 -5.76 -19.96 5.81
C ILE A 4 -5.66 -20.52 4.39
N THR A 5 -6.66 -21.30 4.00
CA THR A 5 -6.85 -21.69 2.60
C THR A 5 -7.83 -20.74 1.94
N SER A 6 -7.47 -20.18 0.79
CA SER A 6 -8.40 -19.34 0.03
C SER A 6 -9.58 -20.17 -0.48
N PRO A 7 -10.78 -19.59 -0.56
CA PRO A 7 -11.93 -20.30 -1.15
C PRO A 7 -11.65 -20.76 -2.58
N GLN A 8 -12.07 -21.97 -2.94
CA GLN A 8 -11.78 -22.53 -4.27
C GLN A 8 -12.52 -21.82 -5.41
N ASN A 9 -13.76 -21.46 -5.21
CA ASN A 9 -14.59 -20.76 -6.21
C ASN A 9 -15.25 -19.55 -5.56
N PRO A 10 -14.47 -18.52 -5.18
CA PRO A 10 -14.99 -17.40 -4.39
C PRO A 10 -16.13 -16.65 -5.09
N GLU A 11 -16.11 -16.57 -6.42
CA GLU A 11 -17.10 -15.82 -7.20
C GLU A 11 -18.46 -16.52 -7.30
N THR A 12 -18.61 -17.73 -6.75
CA THR A 12 -19.94 -18.34 -6.55
C THR A 12 -20.75 -17.62 -5.48
N ASN A 13 -20.08 -16.88 -4.60
CA ASN A 13 -20.72 -15.96 -3.66
C ASN A 13 -20.95 -14.62 -4.35
N PRO A 14 -22.21 -14.14 -4.50
CA PRO A 14 -22.49 -12.90 -5.21
C PRO A 14 -21.82 -11.65 -4.62
N ARG A 15 -21.64 -11.61 -3.31
CA ARG A 15 -20.97 -10.48 -2.62
C ARG A 15 -19.49 -10.43 -2.96
N ILE A 16 -18.81 -11.57 -2.97
CA ILE A 16 -17.39 -11.67 -3.35
C ILE A 16 -17.23 -11.31 -4.82
N LYS A 17 -18.11 -11.86 -5.69
CA LYS A 17 -18.10 -11.54 -7.12
C LYS A 17 -18.25 -10.04 -7.35
N ALA A 18 -19.14 -9.39 -6.63
CA ALA A 18 -19.35 -7.94 -6.75
C ALA A 18 -18.08 -7.15 -6.40
N VAL A 19 -17.34 -7.55 -5.36
CA VAL A 19 -16.06 -6.93 -5.00
C VAL A 19 -15.02 -7.17 -6.10
N PHE A 20 -14.88 -8.40 -6.57
CA PHE A 20 -13.89 -8.73 -7.61
C PHE A 20 -14.19 -8.00 -8.93
N ASP A 21 -15.45 -7.93 -9.32
CA ASP A 21 -15.86 -7.17 -10.52
C ASP A 21 -15.55 -5.67 -10.36
N ASP A 22 -15.78 -5.11 -9.18
CA ASP A 22 -15.44 -3.71 -8.91
C ASP A 22 -13.93 -3.46 -8.93
N ILE A 23 -13.13 -4.39 -8.41
CA ILE A 23 -11.66 -4.31 -8.50
C ILE A 23 -11.23 -4.29 -9.97
N ARG A 24 -11.74 -5.22 -10.77
CA ARG A 24 -11.41 -5.31 -12.20
C ARG A 24 -11.78 -4.05 -12.96
N THR A 25 -12.98 -3.54 -12.72
CA THR A 25 -13.46 -2.31 -13.35
C THR A 25 -12.62 -1.10 -12.94
N THR A 26 -12.34 -0.96 -11.65
CA THR A 26 -11.58 0.17 -11.10
C THR A 26 -10.14 0.17 -11.61
N ARG A 27 -9.51 -1.00 -11.66
CA ARG A 27 -8.11 -1.16 -12.09
C ARG A 27 -7.96 -1.36 -13.59
N LYS A 28 -9.05 -1.51 -14.33
CA LYS A 28 -9.05 -1.78 -15.78
C LYS A 28 -8.20 -3.00 -16.14
N SER A 29 -8.33 -4.06 -15.38
CA SER A 29 -7.59 -5.32 -15.53
C SER A 29 -8.40 -6.47 -14.98
N ASP A 30 -8.31 -7.63 -15.62
CA ASP A 30 -8.97 -8.85 -15.13
C ASP A 30 -8.22 -9.50 -13.97
N PHE A 31 -7.00 -9.05 -13.68
CA PHE A 31 -6.15 -9.60 -12.64
C PHE A 31 -6.68 -9.28 -11.23
N ILE A 32 -6.78 -10.33 -10.41
CA ILE A 32 -7.11 -10.21 -8.99
C ILE A 32 -5.90 -10.67 -8.18
N ASN A 33 -5.34 -9.79 -7.35
CA ASN A 33 -4.22 -10.11 -6.47
C ASN A 33 -4.58 -11.22 -5.49
N ASN A 34 -3.59 -12.01 -5.10
CA ASN A 34 -3.75 -13.03 -4.06
C ASN A 34 -4.35 -12.49 -2.77
N LEU A 35 -4.01 -11.26 -2.37
CA LEU A 35 -4.59 -10.63 -1.19
C LEU A 35 -6.13 -10.74 -1.18
N TRP A 36 -6.77 -10.40 -2.30
CA TRP A 36 -8.23 -10.40 -2.40
C TRP A 36 -8.81 -11.81 -2.37
N TYR A 37 -8.14 -12.77 -3.02
CA TYR A 37 -8.52 -14.18 -2.93
C TYR A 37 -8.46 -14.71 -1.50
N TYR A 38 -7.43 -14.35 -0.75
CA TYR A 38 -7.29 -14.79 0.64
C TYR A 38 -8.28 -14.07 1.56
N LEU A 39 -8.50 -12.77 1.38
CA LEU A 39 -9.52 -12.04 2.13
C LEU A 39 -10.95 -12.53 1.88
N ALA A 40 -11.19 -13.20 0.77
CA ALA A 40 -12.49 -13.78 0.45
C ALA A 40 -12.93 -14.89 1.42
N PHE A 41 -12.08 -15.32 2.37
CA PHE A 41 -12.51 -16.20 3.44
C PHE A 41 -13.52 -15.55 4.40
N ASP A 42 -13.50 -14.22 4.47
CA ASP A 42 -14.47 -13.42 5.22
C ASP A 42 -14.98 -12.28 4.35
N THR A 43 -16.24 -12.35 3.97
CA THR A 43 -16.84 -11.42 3.01
C THR A 43 -16.86 -9.99 3.53
N GLU A 44 -17.15 -9.79 4.82
CA GLU A 44 -17.21 -8.44 5.41
C GLU A 44 -15.82 -7.80 5.47
N LEU A 45 -14.80 -8.56 5.83
CA LEU A 45 -13.41 -8.09 5.83
C LEU A 45 -12.94 -7.74 4.41
N LEU A 46 -13.27 -8.56 3.42
CA LEU A 46 -12.98 -8.28 2.02
C LEU A 46 -13.62 -6.97 1.56
N GLU A 47 -14.92 -6.82 1.81
CA GLU A 47 -15.66 -5.62 1.41
C GLU A 47 -15.11 -4.35 2.07
N ALA A 48 -14.85 -4.42 3.38
CA ALA A 48 -14.32 -3.28 4.13
C ALA A 48 -12.93 -2.88 3.66
N THR A 49 -12.05 -3.86 3.44
CA THR A 49 -10.67 -3.61 3.00
C THR A 49 -10.64 -3.01 1.60
N TRP A 50 -11.39 -3.59 0.65
CA TRP A 50 -11.46 -3.02 -0.70
C TRP A 50 -12.06 -1.62 -0.73
N ARG A 51 -13.12 -1.39 0.01
CA ARG A 51 -13.72 -0.04 0.11
C ARG A 51 -12.68 1.00 0.53
N ASP A 52 -11.89 0.70 1.55
CA ASP A 52 -10.91 1.65 2.07
C ASP A 52 -9.73 1.83 1.11
N VAL A 53 -9.24 0.75 0.49
CA VAL A 53 -8.19 0.82 -0.54
C VAL A 53 -8.68 1.63 -1.75
N LYS A 54 -9.88 1.36 -2.23
CA LYS A 54 -10.47 2.10 -3.35
C LYS A 54 -10.57 3.59 -3.04
N GLU A 55 -11.07 3.94 -1.86
CA GLU A 55 -11.23 5.33 -1.44
C GLU A 55 -9.89 6.07 -1.38
N VAL A 56 -8.87 5.47 -0.78
CA VAL A 56 -7.60 6.13 -0.54
C VAL A 56 -6.68 6.10 -1.75
N MET A 57 -6.59 4.95 -2.43
CA MET A 57 -5.55 4.74 -3.45
C MET A 57 -5.99 4.99 -4.88
N THR A 58 -7.29 4.88 -5.19
CA THR A 58 -7.75 4.91 -6.58
C THR A 58 -8.49 6.17 -6.99
N LYS A 59 -9.01 6.93 -6.03
CA LYS A 59 -9.71 8.19 -6.34
C LYS A 59 -8.72 9.33 -6.59
N PRO A 60 -8.93 10.15 -7.62
CA PRO A 60 -8.17 11.39 -7.81
C PRO A 60 -8.28 12.29 -6.58
N SER A 61 -7.13 12.75 -6.08
CA SER A 61 -7.06 13.59 -4.88
C SER A 61 -5.82 14.46 -4.91
N HIS A 62 -5.37 14.95 -3.75
CA HIS A 62 -4.27 15.90 -3.64
C HIS A 62 -2.89 15.32 -3.96
N LEU A 63 -2.71 13.99 -3.75
CA LEU A 63 -1.47 13.29 -4.10
C LEU A 63 -1.69 12.49 -5.39
N ASP A 64 -0.73 12.55 -6.30
CA ASP A 64 -0.79 11.79 -7.55
C ASP A 64 -0.61 10.28 -7.29
N PRO A 65 -1.01 9.42 -8.25
CA PRO A 65 -0.93 7.97 -8.06
C PRO A 65 0.47 7.44 -7.77
N LEU A 66 1.50 7.96 -8.44
CA LEU A 66 2.88 7.53 -8.21
C LEU A 66 3.32 7.85 -6.78
N THR A 67 3.05 9.06 -6.31
CA THR A 67 3.36 9.48 -4.93
C THR A 67 2.67 8.58 -3.92
N LYS A 68 1.38 8.26 -4.12
CA LYS A 68 0.65 7.35 -3.22
C LYS A 68 1.31 5.98 -3.14
N GLU A 69 1.71 5.41 -4.29
CA GLU A 69 2.37 4.10 -4.34
C GLU A 69 3.74 4.13 -3.65
N LEU A 70 4.52 5.18 -3.82
CA LEU A 70 5.82 5.34 -3.16
C LEU A 70 5.68 5.46 -1.64
N ILE A 71 4.70 6.23 -1.16
CA ILE A 71 4.41 6.32 0.28
C ILE A 71 4.06 4.94 0.83
N TYR A 72 3.17 4.22 0.13
CA TYR A 72 2.76 2.87 0.56
C TYR A 72 3.94 1.91 0.59
N ALA A 73 4.77 1.93 -0.44
CA ALA A 73 5.97 1.11 -0.53
C ALA A 73 6.98 1.43 0.59
N ALA A 74 7.18 2.72 0.91
CA ALA A 74 8.09 3.14 1.99
C ALA A 74 7.64 2.60 3.35
N VAL A 75 6.35 2.70 3.68
CA VAL A 75 5.78 2.14 4.90
C VAL A 75 5.92 0.61 4.91
N SER A 76 5.72 -0.02 3.76
CA SER A 76 5.83 -1.48 3.61
C SER A 76 7.27 -1.97 3.82
N ILE A 77 8.26 -1.22 3.36
CA ILE A 77 9.68 -1.51 3.64
C ILE A 77 9.95 -1.39 5.15
N ALA A 78 9.51 -0.32 5.78
CA ALA A 78 9.68 -0.10 7.21
C ALA A 78 9.03 -1.20 8.06
N ASN A 79 7.87 -1.72 7.61
CA ASN A 79 7.12 -2.78 8.28
C ASN A 79 7.52 -4.21 7.82
N SER A 80 8.49 -4.35 6.93
CA SER A 80 8.96 -5.64 6.39
C SER A 80 7.85 -6.48 5.75
N CYS A 81 6.92 -5.83 5.04
CA CYS A 81 5.86 -6.51 4.32
C CYS A 81 6.32 -6.86 2.90
N GLU A 82 6.91 -8.04 2.72
CA GLU A 82 7.44 -8.48 1.42
C GLU A 82 6.39 -8.41 0.30
N TYR A 83 5.20 -8.94 0.55
CA TYR A 83 4.09 -8.90 -0.42
C TYR A 83 3.76 -7.46 -0.84
N CYS A 84 3.63 -6.57 0.13
CA CYS A 84 3.29 -5.16 -0.12
C CYS A 84 4.41 -4.43 -0.87
N ILE A 85 5.68 -4.72 -0.55
CA ILE A 85 6.83 -4.17 -1.27
C ILE A 85 6.74 -4.51 -2.76
N HIS A 86 6.53 -5.78 -3.08
CA HIS A 86 6.40 -6.22 -4.47
C HIS A 86 5.20 -5.60 -5.18
N SER A 87 4.02 -5.65 -4.57
CA SER A 87 2.79 -5.17 -5.21
C SER A 87 2.80 -3.67 -5.46
N HIS A 88 3.26 -2.88 -4.48
CA HIS A 88 3.28 -1.41 -4.62
C HIS A 88 4.46 -0.90 -5.45
N THR A 89 5.58 -1.61 -5.48
CA THR A 89 6.67 -1.33 -6.44
C THR A 89 6.20 -1.59 -7.87
N ALA A 90 5.49 -2.68 -8.11
CA ALA A 90 4.90 -2.97 -9.42
C ALA A 90 3.88 -1.90 -9.83
N ALA A 91 3.02 -1.48 -8.90
CA ALA A 91 2.05 -0.40 -9.14
C ALA A 91 2.73 0.94 -9.43
N ALA A 92 3.80 1.27 -8.71
CA ALA A 92 4.60 2.47 -8.96
C ALA A 92 5.20 2.45 -10.38
N ARG A 93 5.73 1.30 -10.82
CA ARG A 93 6.23 1.15 -12.20
C ARG A 93 5.12 1.33 -13.23
N SER A 94 3.95 0.79 -12.97
CA SER A 94 2.77 1.00 -13.85
C SER A 94 2.34 2.46 -13.92
N ASN A 95 2.68 3.26 -12.91
CA ASN A 95 2.47 4.71 -12.88
C ASN A 95 3.69 5.50 -13.37
N GLY A 96 4.61 4.85 -14.07
CA GLY A 96 5.71 5.51 -14.77
C GLY A 96 7.01 5.66 -13.98
N MET A 97 7.17 4.99 -12.84
CA MET A 97 8.42 5.04 -12.09
C MET A 97 9.60 4.49 -12.90
N THR A 98 10.63 5.31 -13.05
CA THR A 98 11.90 4.93 -13.69
C THR A 98 12.83 4.26 -12.68
N ASP A 99 13.88 3.57 -13.18
CA ASP A 99 14.91 3.00 -12.31
C ASP A 99 15.67 4.08 -11.52
N LYS A 100 15.86 5.26 -12.10
CA LYS A 100 16.49 6.39 -11.40
C LYS A 100 15.60 6.92 -10.27
N GLN A 101 14.31 7.03 -10.50
CA GLN A 101 13.35 7.40 -9.44
C GLN A 101 13.30 6.34 -8.34
N TYR A 102 13.35 5.07 -8.71
CA TYR A 102 13.38 3.99 -7.73
C TYR A 102 14.65 4.02 -6.87
N ALA A 103 15.81 4.25 -7.49
CA ALA A 103 17.07 4.40 -6.77
C ALA A 103 17.04 5.61 -5.80
N GLU A 104 16.50 6.74 -6.24
CA GLU A 104 16.32 7.92 -5.38
C GLU A 104 15.35 7.63 -4.21
N PHE A 105 14.23 6.99 -4.50
CA PHE A 105 13.28 6.52 -3.49
C PHE A 105 13.95 5.65 -2.42
N LEU A 106 14.72 4.63 -2.84
CA LEU A 106 15.44 3.76 -1.90
C LEU A 106 16.50 4.51 -1.10
N SER A 107 17.15 5.50 -1.71
CA SER A 107 18.10 6.38 -1.02
C SER A 107 17.44 7.17 0.10
N ILE A 108 16.23 7.69 -0.15
CA ILE A 108 15.44 8.41 0.87
C ILE A 108 15.03 7.46 1.99
N VAL A 109 14.49 6.29 1.65
CA VAL A 109 14.04 5.28 2.64
C VAL A 109 15.20 4.86 3.54
N SER A 110 16.37 4.53 2.96
CA SER A 110 17.54 4.10 3.71
C SER A 110 18.12 5.21 4.57
N LEU A 111 18.16 6.44 4.07
CA LEU A 111 18.62 7.60 4.84
C LEU A 111 17.68 7.88 6.01
N ALA A 112 16.38 7.85 5.80
CA ALA A 112 15.38 8.03 6.86
C ALA A 112 15.53 6.98 7.96
N GLY A 113 15.73 5.72 7.59
CA GLY A 113 16.00 4.63 8.54
C GLY A 113 17.23 4.91 9.39
N ARG A 114 18.34 5.35 8.77
CA ARG A 114 19.56 5.70 9.47
C ARG A 114 19.38 6.86 10.44
N THR A 115 18.80 7.96 9.99
CA THR A 115 18.59 9.14 10.85
C THR A 115 17.59 8.86 11.97
N ASN A 116 16.56 8.08 11.71
CA ASN A 116 15.61 7.65 12.75
C ASN A 116 16.33 6.88 13.86
N HIS A 117 17.20 5.94 13.52
CA HIS A 117 17.97 5.19 14.49
C HIS A 117 18.96 6.07 15.27
N LEU A 118 19.63 7.02 14.62
CA LEU A 118 20.53 7.96 15.29
C LEU A 118 19.78 8.86 16.29
N LEU A 119 18.66 9.43 15.85
CA LEU A 119 17.84 10.30 16.68
C LEU A 119 17.25 9.56 17.87
N ASN A 120 16.78 8.33 17.63
CA ASN A 120 16.24 7.48 18.70
C ASN A 120 17.33 7.06 19.71
N GLY A 121 18.51 6.68 19.24
CA GLY A 121 19.62 6.30 20.09
C GLY A 121 20.15 7.46 20.93
N LEU A 122 20.27 8.64 20.33
CA LEU A 122 20.72 9.86 21.01
C LEU A 122 19.62 10.53 21.83
N LYS A 123 18.34 10.18 21.61
CA LYS A 123 17.18 10.81 22.24
C LYS A 123 17.22 12.34 22.09
N VAL A 124 17.49 12.79 20.86
CA VAL A 124 17.59 14.22 20.55
C VAL A 124 16.27 14.92 20.89
N PRO A 125 16.31 16.03 21.66
CA PRO A 125 15.09 16.78 21.96
C PRO A 125 14.55 17.45 20.69
N ILE A 126 13.23 17.59 20.63
CA ILE A 126 12.56 18.24 19.51
C ILE A 126 12.78 19.76 19.56
N ASP A 127 13.19 20.31 18.44
CA ASP A 127 13.40 21.76 18.28
C ASP A 127 12.07 22.51 18.39
N LYS A 128 12.10 23.66 19.08
CA LYS A 128 10.89 24.45 19.30
C LYS A 128 10.28 24.99 18.00
N GLU A 129 11.10 25.21 17.01
CA GLU A 129 10.73 25.68 15.67
C GLU A 129 9.85 24.70 14.90
N PHE A 130 9.84 23.41 15.30
CA PHE A 130 8.97 22.39 14.70
C PHE A 130 7.58 22.31 15.34
N ASN A 131 7.37 23.00 16.46
CA ASN A 131 6.08 23.07 17.11
C ASN A 131 5.21 24.12 16.39
N HIS A 132 4.37 23.66 15.47
CA HIS A 132 3.31 24.52 14.95
C HIS A 132 2.25 24.68 16.04
N GLU A 133 2.32 25.76 16.79
CA GLU A 133 1.13 26.22 17.50
C GLU A 133 0.11 26.59 16.41
N SER A 134 -0.98 25.84 16.34
CA SER A 134 -2.12 26.18 15.51
C SER A 134 -2.64 27.54 15.99
N SER A 135 -2.34 28.56 15.21
CA SER A 135 -2.96 29.87 15.37
C SER A 135 -4.44 29.80 14.99
#